data_0ac09df4c58ed42d8343cc65ee332f64
#
_entry.id   0ac09df4c58ed42d8343cc65ee332f64
#
_cell.length_a   1.000
_cell.length_b   1.000
_cell.length_c   1.000
_cell.angle_alpha   90.00
_cell.angle_beta   90.00
_cell.angle_gamma   90.00
#
_symmetry.space_group_name_H-M   'P 1'
#
loop_
_entity.id
_entity.type
_entity.pdbx_description
1 polymer ?
#
loop_
_entity_poly.entity_id
_entity_poly.type
_entity_poly.pdbx_seq_one_letter_code
_entity_poly.pdbx_strand_id
1 'polypeptide(L)'
;TSKDKESRGFLIAEFDNFYFLCTHYSLNADDRDTATEWAIRFARQSDKTVFIAGDFNAQPTYRAMVTFKEYGFSILNNTALYTYPAKDPTSCIDMIISYRPDDSLKYTTTETGVVTEEPGLTLSDVSDHLPVFVTIEAEGSAVYDATSLQEINLIRSADGFSLSNLKTTSQVNIYDISGKLVKTQNVDNATNIVLPEGSRNGLYVIRVSNAYQNSSFKYLY
;
A
#
# COMPACT_ATOMS: atom_id res chain seq x y z
N THR A 1 -31.86 10.10 9.51
CA THR A 1 -31.01 9.68 10.66
C THR A 1 -30.24 8.45 10.26
N SER A 2 -28.91 8.55 10.22
CA SER A 2 -28.03 7.41 9.95
C SER A 2 -28.41 6.23 10.86
N LYS A 3 -28.54 5.04 10.28
CA LYS A 3 -28.76 3.81 11.05
C LYS A 3 -27.41 3.17 11.47
N ASP A 4 -26.32 3.58 10.85
CA ASP A 4 -24.99 3.18 11.24
C ASP A 4 -24.54 4.04 12.41
N LYS A 5 -24.21 3.39 13.53
CA LYS A 5 -23.77 4.09 14.75
C LYS A 5 -22.24 4.23 14.82
N GLU A 6 -21.54 3.67 13.84
CA GLU A 6 -20.08 3.72 13.78
C GLU A 6 -19.62 4.93 12.98
N SER A 7 -18.66 5.65 13.53
CA SER A 7 -18.00 6.73 12.80
C SER A 7 -17.10 6.15 11.71
N ARG A 8 -17.31 6.60 10.47
CA ARG A 8 -16.51 6.21 9.31
C ARG A 8 -15.66 7.38 8.82
N GLY A 9 -14.57 7.10 8.15
CA GLY A 9 -13.66 8.12 7.67
C GLY A 9 -12.68 7.61 6.64
N PHE A 10 -11.75 8.49 6.27
CA PHE A 10 -10.63 8.16 5.37
C PHE A 10 -9.31 8.33 6.11
N LEU A 11 -8.44 7.34 5.99
CA LEU A 11 -7.02 7.51 6.24
C LEU A 11 -6.37 7.93 4.94
N ILE A 12 -5.62 9.04 4.96
CA ILE A 12 -4.99 9.59 3.76
C ILE A 12 -3.46 9.52 3.93
N ALA A 13 -2.80 8.89 2.98
CA ALA A 13 -1.35 8.93 2.82
C ALA A 13 -1.00 9.71 1.55
N GLU A 14 -0.12 10.71 1.68
CA GLU A 14 0.40 11.48 0.56
C GLU A 14 1.77 10.97 0.17
N PHE A 15 1.94 10.71 -1.13
CA PHE A 15 3.21 10.35 -1.78
C PHE A 15 3.58 11.43 -2.81
N ASP A 16 4.78 11.36 -3.34
CA ASP A 16 5.27 12.36 -4.29
C ASP A 16 4.36 12.51 -5.52
N ASN A 17 3.83 11.38 -6.05
CA ASN A 17 3.08 11.35 -7.32
C ASN A 17 1.62 10.92 -7.16
N PHE A 18 1.18 10.51 -5.97
CA PHE A 18 -0.18 10.06 -5.74
C PHE A 18 -0.62 10.20 -4.29
N TYR A 19 -1.93 10.18 -4.08
CA TYR A 19 -2.55 9.95 -2.77
C TYR A 19 -3.08 8.52 -2.68
N PHE A 20 -2.95 7.93 -1.51
CA PHE A 20 -3.59 6.66 -1.18
C PHE A 20 -4.54 6.84 -0.02
N LEU A 21 -5.82 6.57 -0.25
CA LEU A 21 -6.88 6.66 0.74
C LEU A 21 -7.34 5.26 1.13
N CYS A 22 -7.46 5.01 2.42
CA CYS A 22 -8.05 3.80 2.96
C CYS A 22 -9.36 4.13 3.65
N THR A 23 -10.40 3.31 3.44
CA THR A 23 -11.72 3.57 4.00
C THR A 23 -12.47 2.29 4.34
N HIS A 24 -13.47 2.41 5.19
CA HIS A 24 -14.50 1.42 5.43
C HIS A 24 -15.85 2.17 5.47
N TYR A 25 -16.66 2.01 4.45
CA TYR A 25 -17.90 2.74 4.27
C TYR A 25 -18.99 2.26 5.23
N SER A 26 -19.98 3.13 5.46
CA SER A 26 -21.18 2.86 6.26
C SER A 26 -22.05 1.78 5.61
N LEU A 27 -22.75 1.02 6.43
CA LEU A 27 -23.86 0.14 5.99
C LEU A 27 -25.07 0.94 5.51
N ASN A 28 -25.16 2.25 5.83
CA ASN A 28 -26.22 3.13 5.40
C ASN A 28 -25.93 3.73 4.02
N ALA A 29 -26.92 3.70 3.11
CA ALA A 29 -26.74 4.17 1.74
C ALA A 29 -26.50 5.68 1.64
N ASP A 30 -27.19 6.49 2.43
CA ASP A 30 -27.05 7.97 2.39
C ASP A 30 -25.67 8.39 2.91
N ASP A 31 -25.14 7.68 3.92
CA ASP A 31 -23.80 7.93 4.43
C ASP A 31 -22.74 7.53 3.38
N ARG A 32 -22.93 6.41 2.65
CA ARG A 32 -22.06 6.02 1.54
C ARG A 32 -22.04 7.06 0.43
N ASP A 33 -23.21 7.57 0.06
CA ASP A 33 -23.32 8.63 -0.96
C ASP A 33 -22.58 9.90 -0.51
N THR A 34 -22.75 10.31 0.76
CA THR A 34 -22.03 11.46 1.34
C THR A 34 -20.50 11.25 1.33
N ALA A 35 -20.03 10.05 1.72
CA ALA A 35 -18.61 9.71 1.69
C ALA A 35 -18.06 9.71 0.25
N THR A 36 -18.84 9.20 -0.71
CA THR A 36 -18.51 9.20 -2.14
C THR A 36 -18.36 10.62 -2.67
N GLU A 37 -19.30 11.50 -2.38
CA GLU A 37 -19.22 12.91 -2.79
C GLU A 37 -17.99 13.62 -2.22
N TRP A 38 -17.65 13.33 -0.96
CA TRP A 38 -16.45 13.86 -0.34
C TRP A 38 -15.17 13.37 -1.06
N ALA A 39 -15.09 12.06 -1.32
CA ALA A 39 -13.94 11.46 -1.98
C ALA A 39 -13.75 11.98 -3.42
N ILE A 40 -14.85 12.14 -4.16
CA ILE A 40 -14.84 12.73 -5.50
C ILE A 40 -14.33 14.18 -5.46
N ARG A 41 -14.81 14.97 -4.50
CA ARG A 41 -14.38 16.36 -4.34
C ARG A 41 -12.88 16.43 -4.02
N PHE A 42 -12.41 15.60 -3.08
CA PHE A 42 -10.98 15.52 -2.75
C PHE A 42 -10.15 15.19 -4.00
N ALA A 43 -10.51 14.13 -4.72
CA ALA A 43 -9.76 13.69 -5.89
C ALA A 43 -9.74 14.72 -7.03
N ARG A 44 -10.86 15.39 -7.29
CA ARG A 44 -10.95 16.43 -8.33
C ARG A 44 -10.23 17.74 -8.00
N GLN A 45 -9.91 17.96 -6.73
CA GLN A 45 -9.08 19.09 -6.29
C GLN A 45 -7.58 18.74 -6.26
N SER A 46 -7.24 17.46 -6.45
CA SER A 46 -5.86 16.99 -6.48
C SER A 46 -5.26 17.13 -7.87
N ASP A 47 -3.99 17.49 -7.93
CA ASP A 47 -3.11 17.43 -9.10
C ASP A 47 -2.43 16.06 -9.26
N LYS A 48 -2.57 15.19 -8.28
CA LYS A 48 -1.99 13.83 -8.23
C LYS A 48 -3.05 12.77 -8.49
N THR A 49 -2.63 11.61 -8.98
CA THR A 49 -3.47 10.41 -9.00
C THR A 49 -3.94 10.07 -7.59
N VAL A 50 -5.20 9.72 -7.44
CA VAL A 50 -5.80 9.32 -6.16
C VAL A 50 -6.24 7.87 -6.25
N PHE A 51 -5.67 7.02 -5.41
CA PHE A 51 -6.12 5.64 -5.19
C PHE A 51 -6.96 5.59 -3.91
N ILE A 52 -8.07 4.85 -3.94
CA ILE A 52 -8.90 4.60 -2.77
C ILE A 52 -9.12 3.09 -2.67
N ALA A 53 -8.80 2.51 -1.52
CA ALA A 53 -8.98 1.10 -1.24
C ALA A 53 -9.76 0.88 0.05
N GLY A 54 -10.54 -0.19 0.09
CA GLY A 54 -11.24 -0.61 1.31
C GLY A 54 -12.55 -1.32 1.05
N ASP A 55 -13.26 -1.58 2.14
CA ASP A 55 -14.62 -2.07 2.12
C ASP A 55 -15.58 -0.90 1.88
N PHE A 56 -16.18 -0.88 0.69
CA PHE A 56 -17.18 0.15 0.32
C PHE A 56 -18.60 -0.19 0.80
N ASN A 57 -18.82 -1.38 1.40
CA ASN A 57 -20.17 -1.86 1.74
C ASN A 57 -21.17 -1.69 0.59
N ALA A 58 -20.67 -1.74 -0.64
CA ALA A 58 -21.39 -1.47 -1.87
C ALA A 58 -20.85 -2.34 -2.99
N GLN A 59 -21.74 -3.04 -3.68
CA GLN A 59 -21.37 -3.76 -4.92
C GLN A 59 -21.08 -2.76 -6.05
N PRO A 60 -20.34 -3.17 -7.09
CA PRO A 60 -19.97 -2.32 -8.24
C PRO A 60 -21.16 -1.65 -8.96
N THR A 61 -22.37 -2.19 -8.79
CA THR A 61 -23.63 -1.68 -9.36
C THR A 61 -24.40 -0.75 -8.44
N TYR A 62 -23.98 -0.60 -7.18
CA TYR A 62 -24.65 0.28 -6.23
C TYR A 62 -24.31 1.74 -6.53
N ARG A 63 -25.23 2.64 -6.15
CA ARG A 63 -25.19 4.08 -6.47
C ARG A 63 -23.83 4.71 -6.15
N ALA A 64 -23.27 4.47 -4.99
CA ALA A 64 -21.95 5.01 -4.61
C ALA A 64 -20.86 4.67 -5.64
N MET A 65 -20.80 3.41 -6.10
CA MET A 65 -19.79 2.96 -7.07
C MET A 65 -20.11 3.42 -8.50
N VAL A 66 -21.38 3.49 -8.86
CA VAL A 66 -21.80 4.06 -10.15
C VAL A 66 -21.45 5.55 -10.22
N THR A 67 -21.68 6.30 -9.13
CA THR A 67 -21.29 7.71 -9.04
C THR A 67 -19.78 7.90 -9.20
N PHE A 68 -18.94 7.09 -8.57
CA PHE A 68 -17.50 7.15 -8.81
C PHE A 68 -17.15 7.02 -10.30
N LYS A 69 -17.75 6.05 -11.00
CA LYS A 69 -17.52 5.85 -12.45
C LYS A 69 -17.97 7.06 -13.28
N GLU A 70 -19.13 7.64 -12.97
CA GLU A 70 -19.65 8.84 -13.64
C GLU A 70 -18.71 10.04 -13.49
N TYR A 71 -17.96 10.11 -12.38
CA TYR A 71 -16.99 11.16 -12.11
C TYR A 71 -15.56 10.80 -12.53
N GLY A 72 -15.38 9.76 -13.34
CA GLY A 72 -14.10 9.43 -13.98
C GLY A 72 -13.20 8.49 -13.17
N PHE A 73 -13.70 7.87 -12.12
CA PHE A 73 -12.96 6.83 -11.41
C PHE A 73 -13.03 5.50 -12.15
N SER A 74 -11.95 4.75 -12.08
CA SER A 74 -11.85 3.37 -12.55
C SER A 74 -11.75 2.41 -11.37
N ILE A 75 -12.47 1.29 -11.44
CA ILE A 75 -12.25 0.15 -10.53
C ILE A 75 -11.12 -0.66 -11.12
N LEU A 76 -10.08 -0.92 -10.32
CA LEU A 76 -8.85 -1.56 -10.76
C LEU A 76 -8.87 -3.08 -10.55
N ASN A 77 -9.52 -3.56 -9.49
CA ASN A 77 -9.63 -4.99 -9.24
C ASN A 77 -10.74 -5.65 -10.08
N ASN A 78 -10.60 -6.95 -10.27
CA ASN A 78 -11.60 -7.75 -11.00
C ASN A 78 -12.86 -7.93 -10.14
N THR A 79 -13.94 -7.25 -10.49
CA THR A 79 -15.22 -7.28 -9.77
C THR A 79 -16.02 -8.57 -9.93
N ALA A 80 -15.60 -9.50 -10.79
CA ALA A 80 -16.15 -10.84 -10.87
C ALA A 80 -15.61 -11.79 -9.77
N LEU A 81 -14.55 -11.36 -9.07
CA LEU A 81 -14.01 -12.06 -7.90
C LEU A 81 -14.65 -11.50 -6.64
N TYR A 82 -15.26 -12.36 -5.87
CA TYR A 82 -15.97 -11.98 -4.64
C TYR A 82 -15.05 -11.99 -3.43
N THR A 83 -15.30 -11.09 -2.49
CA THR A 83 -14.47 -10.89 -1.30
C THR A 83 -15.21 -11.19 0.01
N TYR A 84 -16.54 -11.20 -0.02
CA TYR A 84 -17.40 -11.35 1.16
C TYR A 84 -18.56 -12.32 0.92
N PRO A 85 -18.98 -13.13 1.92
CA PRO A 85 -18.18 -13.48 3.13
C PRO A 85 -17.00 -14.39 2.79
N ALA A 86 -15.89 -14.34 3.55
CA ALA A 86 -14.65 -15.05 3.23
C ALA A 86 -14.80 -16.56 3.09
N LYS A 87 -15.74 -17.19 3.86
CA LYS A 87 -15.96 -18.64 3.85
C LYS A 87 -16.67 -19.13 2.57
N ASP A 88 -17.60 -18.33 2.03
CA ASP A 88 -18.36 -18.66 0.83
C ASP A 88 -18.69 -17.35 0.10
N PRO A 89 -17.74 -16.82 -0.66
CA PRO A 89 -17.85 -15.47 -1.23
C PRO A 89 -18.97 -15.34 -2.24
N THR A 90 -19.84 -14.34 -2.04
CA THR A 90 -21.00 -14.06 -2.89
C THR A 90 -21.08 -12.59 -3.33
N SER A 91 -20.24 -11.72 -2.76
CA SER A 91 -20.28 -10.28 -3.03
C SER A 91 -18.87 -9.70 -3.19
N CYS A 92 -18.72 -8.79 -4.16
CA CYS A 92 -17.53 -7.95 -4.31
C CYS A 92 -17.86 -6.58 -3.71
N ILE A 93 -17.41 -6.34 -2.49
CA ILE A 93 -17.62 -5.07 -1.76
C ILE A 93 -16.31 -4.41 -1.35
N ASP A 94 -15.21 -5.13 -1.46
CA ASP A 94 -13.85 -4.61 -1.28
C ASP A 94 -13.29 -4.24 -2.63
N MET A 95 -12.91 -2.99 -2.80
CA MET A 95 -12.46 -2.49 -4.09
C MET A 95 -11.24 -1.59 -3.94
N ILE A 96 -10.49 -1.51 -5.04
CA ILE A 96 -9.41 -0.57 -5.25
C ILE A 96 -9.80 0.24 -6.48
N ILE A 97 -10.01 1.54 -6.28
CA ILE A 97 -10.41 2.46 -7.33
C ILE A 97 -9.39 3.57 -7.50
N SER A 98 -9.37 4.21 -8.65
CA SER A 98 -8.50 5.35 -8.88
C SER A 98 -9.17 6.46 -9.66
N TYR A 99 -8.76 7.68 -9.38
CA TYR A 99 -9.00 8.87 -10.19
C TYR A 99 -7.66 9.42 -10.67
N ARG A 100 -7.60 9.76 -11.95
CA ARG A 100 -6.35 10.25 -12.58
C ARG A 100 -6.61 11.58 -13.30
N PRO A 101 -6.11 12.70 -12.78
CA PRO A 101 -6.03 13.96 -13.52
C PRO A 101 -5.15 13.82 -14.77
N ASP A 102 -5.37 14.65 -15.79
CA ASP A 102 -4.75 14.49 -17.12
C ASP A 102 -3.22 14.42 -17.10
N ASP A 103 -2.56 15.25 -16.32
CA ASP A 103 -1.08 15.34 -16.24
C ASP A 103 -0.48 14.57 -15.04
N SER A 104 -1.28 13.75 -14.37
CA SER A 104 -0.82 13.01 -13.19
C SER A 104 -0.12 11.70 -13.54
N LEU A 105 0.28 10.93 -12.50
CA LEU A 105 0.91 9.62 -12.63
C LEU A 105 0.10 8.71 -13.56
N LYS A 106 0.70 8.34 -14.69
CA LYS A 106 0.18 7.30 -15.59
C LYS A 106 0.65 5.94 -15.11
N TYR A 107 -0.23 4.97 -15.20
CA TYR A 107 0.08 3.59 -14.79
C TYR A 107 -0.77 2.59 -15.58
N THR A 108 -0.30 1.35 -15.59
CA THR A 108 -1.02 0.19 -16.12
C THR A 108 -1.24 -0.81 -15.01
N THR A 109 -2.43 -1.40 -14.93
CA THR A 109 -2.70 -2.52 -14.03
C THR A 109 -2.15 -3.80 -14.67
N THR A 110 -1.21 -4.45 -14.02
CA THR A 110 -0.54 -5.66 -14.53
C THR A 110 -1.08 -6.93 -13.91
N GLU A 111 -1.58 -6.86 -12.69
CA GLU A 111 -2.17 -8.01 -11.99
C GLU A 111 -3.28 -7.55 -11.05
N THR A 112 -4.30 -8.39 -10.89
CA THR A 112 -5.36 -8.19 -9.88
C THR A 112 -5.90 -9.54 -9.42
N GLY A 113 -6.27 -9.65 -8.17
CA GLY A 113 -6.81 -10.88 -7.62
C GLY A 113 -7.42 -10.72 -6.24
N VAL A 114 -7.98 -11.84 -5.79
CA VAL A 114 -8.43 -12.06 -4.43
C VAL A 114 -7.61 -13.22 -3.87
N VAL A 115 -7.03 -13.04 -2.69
CA VAL A 115 -6.29 -14.10 -2.01
C VAL A 115 -7.29 -15.07 -1.39
N THR A 116 -7.34 -16.29 -1.92
CA THR A 116 -8.26 -17.35 -1.44
C THR A 116 -7.57 -18.39 -0.59
N GLU A 117 -6.24 -18.47 -0.68
CA GLU A 117 -5.41 -19.44 0.03
C GLU A 117 -4.13 -18.78 0.55
N GLU A 118 -3.71 -19.15 1.74
CA GLU A 118 -2.42 -18.78 2.33
C GLU A 118 -1.86 -19.98 3.09
N PRO A 119 -0.62 -20.43 2.82
CA PRO A 119 -0.03 -21.58 3.47
C PRO A 119 -0.04 -21.47 4.99
N GLY A 120 -0.71 -22.45 5.64
CA GLY A 120 -0.78 -22.54 7.10
C GLY A 120 -1.81 -21.60 7.75
N LEU A 121 -2.66 -20.94 6.96
CA LEU A 121 -3.68 -20.01 7.46
C LEU A 121 -5.05 -20.32 6.86
N THR A 122 -6.09 -20.40 7.70
CA THR A 122 -7.48 -20.39 7.25
C THR A 122 -7.97 -18.94 7.22
N LEU A 123 -8.08 -18.35 6.03
CA LEU A 123 -8.39 -16.92 5.87
C LEU A 123 -9.69 -16.51 6.54
N SER A 124 -10.74 -17.38 6.49
CA SER A 124 -12.03 -17.11 7.15
C SER A 124 -11.98 -17.12 8.69
N ASP A 125 -10.88 -17.61 9.28
CA ASP A 125 -10.69 -17.54 10.73
C ASP A 125 -10.02 -16.22 11.15
N VAL A 126 -9.44 -15.48 10.16
CA VAL A 126 -8.74 -14.21 10.37
C VAL A 126 -9.65 -13.03 10.12
N SER A 127 -10.49 -13.11 9.08
CA SER A 127 -11.42 -12.07 8.69
C SER A 127 -12.64 -12.69 8.00
N ASP A 128 -13.77 -12.01 8.06
CA ASP A 128 -14.97 -12.34 7.27
C ASP A 128 -14.90 -11.79 5.84
N HIS A 129 -13.79 -11.09 5.47
CA HIS A 129 -13.47 -10.68 4.12
C HIS A 129 -12.19 -11.36 3.61
N LEU A 130 -12.11 -11.59 2.30
CA LEU A 130 -10.91 -12.03 1.61
C LEU A 130 -10.09 -10.83 1.15
N PRO A 131 -8.74 -10.87 1.25
CA PRO A 131 -7.89 -9.79 0.77
C PRO A 131 -7.99 -9.61 -0.75
N VAL A 132 -8.09 -8.36 -1.19
CA VAL A 132 -8.03 -7.99 -2.61
C VAL A 132 -6.72 -7.25 -2.88
N PHE A 133 -6.13 -7.48 -4.06
CA PHE A 133 -4.91 -6.80 -4.47
C PHE A 133 -4.95 -6.37 -5.94
N VAL A 134 -4.16 -5.35 -6.23
CA VAL A 134 -3.88 -4.85 -7.57
C VAL A 134 -2.40 -4.51 -7.64
N THR A 135 -1.73 -4.97 -8.69
CA THR A 135 -0.37 -4.57 -9.04
C THR A 135 -0.43 -3.55 -10.17
N ILE A 136 0.23 -2.42 -9.99
CA ILE A 136 0.32 -1.38 -11.01
C ILE A 136 1.77 -1.09 -11.38
N GLU A 137 2.01 -0.81 -12.66
CA GLU A 137 3.27 -0.30 -13.17
C GLU A 137 3.10 1.15 -13.61
N ALA A 138 3.88 2.07 -13.03
CA ALA A 138 3.84 3.48 -13.39
C ALA A 138 4.52 3.72 -14.74
N GLU A 139 3.83 4.40 -15.67
CA GLU A 139 4.43 4.82 -16.94
C GLU A 139 5.47 5.92 -16.70
N GLY A 140 6.61 5.82 -17.35
CA GLY A 140 7.70 6.81 -17.22
C GLY A 140 8.56 6.64 -15.97
N SER A 141 8.25 5.74 -15.04
CA SER A 141 9.29 5.14 -14.24
C SER A 141 10.24 4.48 -15.24
N ALA A 142 11.49 4.91 -15.27
CA ALA A 142 12.49 4.19 -16.04
C ALA A 142 12.28 2.71 -15.71
N VAL A 143 11.96 1.89 -16.72
CA VAL A 143 11.99 0.45 -16.59
C VAL A 143 13.45 0.16 -16.25
N TYR A 144 13.76 0.18 -14.99
CA TYR A 144 14.96 -0.51 -14.55
C TYR A 144 14.66 -1.96 -14.88
N ASP A 145 15.28 -2.41 -15.93
CA ASP A 145 15.25 -3.79 -16.38
C ASP A 145 15.29 -4.68 -15.13
N ALA A 146 14.17 -5.34 -14.84
CA ALA A 146 14.02 -6.17 -13.63
C ALA A 146 15.08 -7.31 -13.63
N THR A 147 15.69 -7.57 -14.77
CA THR A 147 16.84 -8.48 -14.92
C THR A 147 18.16 -7.89 -14.42
N SER A 148 18.22 -6.55 -14.13
CA SER A 148 19.41 -5.85 -13.65
C SER A 148 19.29 -5.31 -12.20
N LEU A 149 18.13 -5.43 -11.56
CA LEU A 149 17.97 -5.10 -10.15
C LEU A 149 18.53 -6.25 -9.31
N GLN A 150 19.86 -6.27 -9.16
CA GLN A 150 20.41 -7.00 -8.03
C GLN A 150 19.79 -6.38 -6.77
N GLU A 151 18.99 -7.17 -6.07
CA GLU A 151 18.40 -6.74 -4.79
C GLU A 151 19.52 -6.32 -3.85
N ILE A 152 19.29 -5.26 -3.08
CA ILE A 152 20.20 -4.91 -2.01
C ILE A 152 20.20 -6.08 -1.03
N ASN A 153 21.37 -6.67 -0.78
CA ASN A 153 21.50 -7.75 0.18
C ASN A 153 22.03 -7.21 1.51
N LEU A 154 21.36 -7.59 2.59
CA LEU A 154 21.82 -7.34 3.94
C LEU A 154 22.58 -8.57 4.44
N ILE A 155 23.87 -8.39 4.76
CA ILE A 155 24.77 -9.43 5.24
C ILE A 155 25.05 -9.18 6.71
N ARG A 156 24.67 -10.11 7.58
CA ARG A 156 24.89 -10.01 9.03
C ARG A 156 26.36 -10.16 9.39
N SER A 157 26.80 -9.39 10.39
CA SER A 157 28.12 -9.51 11.02
C SER A 157 27.97 -9.66 12.54
N ALA A 158 29.06 -9.90 13.25
CA ALA A 158 29.05 -10.07 14.70
C ALA A 158 28.56 -8.82 15.46
N ASP A 159 28.84 -7.62 14.92
CA ASP A 159 28.57 -6.34 15.56
C ASP A 159 27.57 -5.46 14.77
N GLY A 160 26.89 -6.04 13.78
CA GLY A 160 25.98 -5.29 12.94
C GLY A 160 25.70 -5.97 11.60
N PHE A 161 25.75 -5.21 10.53
CA PHE A 161 25.51 -5.71 9.18
C PHE A 161 26.24 -4.88 8.13
N SER A 162 26.39 -5.44 6.94
CA SER A 162 26.79 -4.69 5.74
C SER A 162 25.76 -4.85 4.64
N LEU A 163 25.82 -3.97 3.64
CA LEU A 163 24.96 -3.99 2.46
C LEU A 163 25.80 -4.27 1.22
N SER A 164 25.23 -5.01 0.28
CA SER A 164 25.81 -5.23 -1.04
C SER A 164 24.80 -4.94 -2.14
N ASN A 165 25.28 -4.77 -3.38
CA ASN A 165 24.51 -4.41 -4.55
C ASN A 165 23.92 -2.99 -4.49
N LEU A 166 24.53 -2.08 -3.73
CA LEU A 166 24.21 -0.66 -3.80
C LEU A 166 24.73 -0.08 -5.13
N LYS A 167 23.87 0.59 -5.86
CA LYS A 167 24.22 1.26 -7.14
C LYS A 167 25.00 2.55 -6.93
N THR A 168 24.86 3.17 -5.79
CA THR A 168 25.54 4.39 -5.38
C THR A 168 25.52 4.48 -3.86
N THR A 169 26.24 5.47 -3.30
CA THR A 169 26.15 5.84 -1.89
C THR A 169 24.69 5.94 -1.48
N SER A 170 24.33 5.22 -0.43
CA SER A 170 22.94 5.08 0.03
C SER A 170 22.80 5.59 1.45
N GLN A 171 21.69 6.27 1.74
CA GLN A 171 21.31 6.60 3.09
C GLN A 171 20.68 5.38 3.77
N VAL A 172 21.19 5.03 4.93
CA VAL A 172 20.65 3.97 5.79
C VAL A 172 20.06 4.61 7.03
N ASN A 173 18.77 4.38 7.25
CA ASN A 173 18.05 4.80 8.45
C ASN A 173 17.62 3.54 9.22
N ILE A 174 17.92 3.50 10.50
CA ILE A 174 17.62 2.38 11.40
C ILE A 174 16.61 2.87 12.44
N TYR A 175 15.49 2.18 12.52
CA TYR A 175 14.39 2.48 13.45
C TYR A 175 14.19 1.32 14.42
N ASP A 176 13.87 1.62 15.66
CA ASP A 176 13.35 0.63 16.61
C ASP A 176 11.88 0.27 16.30
N ILE A 177 11.33 -0.69 17.03
CA ILE A 177 9.94 -1.15 16.86
C ILE A 177 8.89 -0.06 17.18
N SER A 178 9.26 1.00 17.85
CA SER A 178 8.37 2.14 18.13
C SER A 178 8.35 3.16 16.98
N GLY A 179 9.18 2.95 15.94
CA GLY A 179 9.36 3.87 14.83
C GLY A 179 10.34 5.02 15.13
N LYS A 180 11.02 5.01 16.27
CA LYS A 180 12.02 6.01 16.60
C LYS A 180 13.30 5.76 15.81
N LEU A 181 13.82 6.81 15.16
CA LEU A 181 15.10 6.77 14.46
C LEU A 181 16.23 6.56 15.47
N VAL A 182 16.96 5.47 15.32
CA VAL A 182 18.09 5.06 16.17
C VAL A 182 19.42 5.52 15.58
N LYS A 183 19.56 5.39 14.26
CA LYS A 183 20.79 5.75 13.54
C LYS A 183 20.48 6.13 12.10
N THR A 184 21.24 7.09 11.58
CA THR A 184 21.32 7.38 10.14
C THR A 184 22.78 7.43 9.72
N GLN A 185 23.11 6.87 8.54
CA GLN A 185 24.46 6.85 8.00
C GLN A 185 24.41 6.74 6.48
N ASN A 186 25.31 7.44 5.78
CA ASN A 186 25.55 7.20 4.35
C ASN A 186 26.61 6.09 4.21
N VAL A 187 26.34 5.15 3.32
CA VAL A 187 27.16 3.96 3.14
C VAL A 187 27.37 3.63 1.67
N ASP A 188 28.49 3.04 1.37
CA ASP A 188 28.81 2.35 0.12
C ASP A 188 28.77 0.83 0.33
N ASN A 189 28.92 0.06 -0.77
CA ASN A 189 28.98 -1.40 -0.71
C ASN A 189 30.05 -1.88 0.29
N ALA A 190 29.70 -2.96 1.01
CA ALA A 190 30.55 -3.61 2.02
C ALA A 190 30.94 -2.74 3.24
N THR A 191 30.36 -1.54 3.39
CA THR A 191 30.54 -0.75 4.61
C THR A 191 29.86 -1.46 5.78
N ASN A 192 30.62 -1.76 6.84
CA ASN A 192 30.05 -2.34 8.06
C ASN A 192 29.29 -1.27 8.86
N ILE A 193 28.04 -1.56 9.15
CA ILE A 193 27.14 -0.69 9.91
C ILE A 193 26.96 -1.29 11.30
N VAL A 194 27.61 -0.69 12.27
CA VAL A 194 27.52 -1.10 13.67
C VAL A 194 26.32 -0.40 14.33
N LEU A 195 25.51 -1.16 15.06
CA LEU A 195 24.40 -0.61 15.84
C LEU A 195 24.94 0.06 17.12
N PRO A 196 24.22 1.06 17.68
CA PRO A 196 24.61 1.68 18.92
C PRO A 196 24.76 0.69 20.07
N GLU A 197 25.64 0.98 21.02
CA GLU A 197 25.76 0.21 22.27
C GLU A 197 24.40 0.12 22.99
N GLY A 198 24.06 -1.08 23.48
CA GLY A 198 22.75 -1.33 24.10
C GLY A 198 21.66 -1.79 23.14
N SER A 199 21.91 -1.86 21.84
CA SER A 199 20.92 -2.30 20.83
C SER A 199 20.74 -3.83 20.78
N ARG A 200 21.53 -4.62 21.50
CA ARG A 200 21.47 -6.09 21.46
C ARG A 200 20.12 -6.65 21.88
N ASN A 201 19.69 -7.72 21.22
CA ASN A 201 18.38 -8.40 21.41
C ASN A 201 17.17 -7.52 21.06
N GLY A 202 17.33 -6.56 20.14
CA GLY A 202 16.26 -5.73 19.62
C GLY A 202 15.85 -6.06 18.19
N LEU A 203 14.59 -5.87 17.85
CA LEU A 203 14.11 -5.88 16.48
C LEU A 203 14.16 -4.47 15.90
N TYR A 204 14.72 -4.33 14.72
CA TYR A 204 14.90 -3.04 14.03
C TYR A 204 14.33 -3.11 12.63
N VAL A 205 13.90 -1.96 12.11
CA VAL A 205 13.59 -1.74 10.70
C VAL A 205 14.72 -0.91 10.10
N ILE A 206 15.37 -1.48 9.09
CA ILE A 206 16.45 -0.82 8.35
C ILE A 206 15.87 -0.37 7.02
N ARG A 207 15.87 0.93 6.76
CA ARG A 207 15.50 1.52 5.48
C ARG A 207 16.75 1.99 4.76
N VAL A 208 16.91 1.54 3.51
CA VAL A 208 18.03 1.90 2.62
C VAL A 208 17.45 2.65 1.43
N SER A 209 17.96 3.84 1.15
CA SER A 209 17.48 4.67 0.04
C SER A 209 18.61 5.39 -0.67
N ASN A 210 18.55 5.44 -2.00
CA ASN A 210 19.37 6.27 -2.86
C ASN A 210 18.55 6.71 -4.09
N ALA A 211 19.17 7.38 -5.06
CA ALA A 211 18.49 7.84 -6.27
C ALA A 211 17.87 6.73 -7.13
N TYR A 212 18.29 5.47 -6.94
CA TYR A 212 17.93 4.33 -7.81
C TYR A 212 17.25 3.19 -7.07
N GLN A 213 17.37 3.12 -5.74
CA GLN A 213 16.95 1.96 -4.95
C GLN A 213 16.30 2.42 -3.65
N ASN A 214 15.25 1.70 -3.23
CA ASN A 214 14.61 1.88 -1.94
C ASN A 214 14.22 0.51 -1.40
N SER A 215 14.79 0.10 -0.26
CA SER A 215 14.57 -1.21 0.33
C SER A 215 14.40 -1.11 1.84
N SER A 216 13.68 -2.05 2.42
CA SER A 216 13.49 -2.13 3.86
C SER A 216 13.72 -3.56 4.35
N PHE A 217 14.39 -3.72 5.47
CA PHE A 217 14.73 -5.00 6.07
C PHE A 217 14.28 -5.04 7.53
N LYS A 218 13.81 -6.21 7.97
CA LYS A 218 13.66 -6.52 9.40
C LYS A 218 14.98 -7.11 9.89
N TYR A 219 15.53 -6.56 10.95
CA TYR A 219 16.82 -6.98 11.51
C TYR A 219 16.67 -7.27 13.00
N LEU A 220 16.93 -8.50 13.39
CA LEU A 220 17.03 -8.92 14.79
C LEU A 220 18.53 -8.93 15.17
N TYR A 221 18.90 -8.10 16.12
CA TYR A 221 20.28 -7.95 16.61
C TYR A 221 20.47 -8.63 17.94
#